data_7dbc6754bfbd969ad61179db92eaedcc
#
_entry.id   7dbc6754bfbd969ad61179db92eaedcc
#
_cell.length_a   1.000
_cell.length_b   1.000
_cell.length_c   1.000
_cell.angle_alpha   90.00
_cell.angle_beta   90.00
_cell.angle_gamma   90.00
#
_symmetry.space_group_name_H-M   'P 1'
#
loop_
_entity.id
_entity.type
_entity.pdbx_description
1 polymer ?
#
loop_
_entity_poly.entity_id
_entity_poly.type
_entity_poly.pdbx_seq_one_letter_code
_entity_poly.pdbx_strand_id
1 'polypeptide(L)'
;VLEDLRDGNQVNFQYENGIQAFVQYLNEEKDALHDVIYFEGEHNEIEMEFAFQYNDGYSETILSFVNNVRTKDGGTHEVGAKTAFTRVFNEYARNMNLLKEKDKNLDGNDLREGLTAIISVRIPEHLLQFEGQTKSKLGTAEARSALDALISEKLAYFLQENPEEANLFINKAIRAFQAREAARKAREESRNGKKRKKGDVLLSGKLTPAQSRNPKKNELYLVEGDSAGGSAKQGRDRKFQAILPLRGKVVNTEKAKISDIFKNEEIGTIIYTIGAGIGADFQIEDCNYDKI
;
A
#
# COMPACT_ATOMS: atom_id res chain seq x y z
N VAL A 1 -32.35 28.56 5.44
CA VAL A 1 -33.01 28.97 4.20
C VAL A 1 -32.08 29.88 3.42
N LEU A 2 -31.85 29.59 2.15
CA LEU A 2 -31.14 30.44 1.21
C LEU A 2 -32.17 30.98 0.22
N GLU A 3 -32.24 32.31 0.07
CA GLU A 3 -33.14 32.98 -0.86
C GLU A 3 -32.32 33.77 -1.89
N ASP A 4 -32.52 33.51 -3.18
CA ASP A 4 -31.94 34.32 -4.25
C ASP A 4 -32.91 35.47 -4.55
N LEU A 5 -32.53 36.68 -4.15
CA LEU A 5 -33.39 37.89 -4.32
C LEU A 5 -33.58 38.31 -5.78
N ARG A 6 -32.87 37.72 -6.72
CA ARG A 6 -32.99 38.04 -8.16
C ARG A 6 -34.16 37.34 -8.82
N ASP A 7 -34.49 36.12 -8.40
CA ASP A 7 -35.52 35.26 -8.98
C ASP A 7 -36.53 34.73 -7.96
N GLY A 8 -36.33 35.03 -6.66
CA GLY A 8 -37.19 34.62 -5.57
C GLY A 8 -37.11 33.15 -5.23
N ASN A 9 -36.11 32.42 -5.76
CA ASN A 9 -35.92 31.01 -5.44
C ASN A 9 -35.43 30.84 -4.00
N GLN A 10 -36.12 29.99 -3.25
CA GLN A 10 -35.76 29.65 -1.89
C GLN A 10 -35.35 28.18 -1.82
N VAL A 11 -34.21 27.90 -1.17
CA VAL A 11 -33.76 26.55 -0.84
C VAL A 11 -33.67 26.42 0.66
N ASN A 12 -34.34 25.41 1.20
CA ASN A 12 -34.27 25.07 2.62
C ASN A 12 -33.28 23.92 2.82
N PHE A 13 -32.25 24.15 3.63
CA PHE A 13 -31.30 23.14 4.04
C PHE A 13 -31.60 22.74 5.48
N GLN A 14 -32.20 21.59 5.65
CA GLN A 14 -32.48 20.98 6.97
C GLN A 14 -32.22 19.50 6.87
N TYR A 15 -31.31 19.00 7.73
CA TYR A 15 -30.91 17.61 7.77
C TYR A 15 -31.12 17.11 9.21
N GLU A 16 -32.17 16.31 9.41
CA GLU A 16 -32.53 15.79 10.74
C GLU A 16 -31.45 14.87 11.33
N ASN A 17 -30.76 14.12 10.47
CA ASN A 17 -29.73 13.17 10.87
C ASN A 17 -28.31 13.77 10.92
N GLY A 18 -28.15 15.09 10.91
CA GLY A 18 -26.87 15.78 11.09
C GLY A 18 -25.72 15.23 10.25
N ILE A 19 -24.63 14.82 10.89
CA ILE A 19 -23.44 14.32 10.21
C ILE A 19 -23.63 12.96 9.53
N GLN A 20 -24.63 12.16 9.94
CA GLN A 20 -24.98 10.90 9.25
C GLN A 20 -25.47 11.16 7.84
N ALA A 21 -26.42 12.12 7.69
CA ALA A 21 -26.91 12.53 6.38
C ALA A 21 -25.80 13.12 5.51
N PHE A 22 -24.82 13.78 6.13
CA PHE A 22 -23.68 14.31 5.39
C PHE A 22 -22.75 13.20 4.89
N VAL A 23 -22.51 12.13 5.65
CA VAL A 23 -21.77 10.94 5.16
C VAL A 23 -22.50 10.29 3.99
N GLN A 24 -23.83 10.13 4.08
CA GLN A 24 -24.66 9.60 2.98
C GLN A 24 -24.51 10.45 1.71
N TYR A 25 -24.61 11.77 1.84
CA TYR A 25 -24.41 12.70 0.74
C TYR A 25 -23.03 12.58 0.07
N LEU A 26 -21.95 12.44 0.87
CA LEU A 26 -20.60 12.26 0.34
C LEU A 26 -20.39 10.92 -0.39
N ASN A 27 -21.26 9.96 -0.14
CA ASN A 27 -21.24 8.64 -0.76
C ASN A 27 -22.38 8.42 -1.78
N GLU A 28 -23.18 9.43 -2.10
CA GLU A 28 -24.36 9.31 -2.97
C GLU A 28 -24.04 8.71 -4.35
N GLU A 29 -22.84 9.02 -4.88
CA GLU A 29 -22.36 8.49 -6.17
C GLU A 29 -21.45 7.24 -6.02
N LYS A 30 -21.37 6.62 -4.84
CA LYS A 30 -20.51 5.48 -4.55
C LYS A 30 -21.34 4.30 -4.03
N ASP A 31 -20.89 3.11 -4.33
CA ASP A 31 -21.53 1.89 -3.80
C ASP A 31 -21.14 1.70 -2.33
N ALA A 32 -22.07 2.07 -1.44
CA ALA A 32 -21.91 1.90 0.00
C ALA A 32 -21.97 0.41 0.39
N LEU A 33 -21.09 -0.02 1.27
CA LEU A 33 -20.99 -1.42 1.69
C LEU A 33 -21.88 -1.76 2.90
N HIS A 34 -22.34 -0.76 3.63
CA HIS A 34 -23.17 -0.86 4.84
C HIS A 34 -23.88 0.48 5.11
N ASP A 35 -24.79 0.51 6.04
CA ASP A 35 -25.43 1.74 6.52
C ASP A 35 -24.43 2.62 7.29
N VAL A 36 -24.74 3.93 7.41
CA VAL A 36 -23.87 4.85 8.17
C VAL A 36 -23.82 4.47 9.62
N ILE A 37 -22.61 4.26 10.15
CA ILE A 37 -22.36 4.01 11.56
C ILE A 37 -22.10 5.35 12.24
N TYR A 38 -22.74 5.56 13.39
CA TYR A 38 -22.70 6.81 14.15
C TYR A 38 -22.42 6.57 15.62
N PHE A 39 -21.50 7.34 16.15
CA PHE A 39 -21.17 7.39 17.57
C PHE A 39 -21.25 8.82 18.07
N GLU A 40 -21.77 8.99 19.27
CA GLU A 40 -21.73 10.26 19.99
C GLU A 40 -21.34 10.06 21.45
N GLY A 41 -20.83 11.08 22.05
CA GLY A 41 -20.48 11.08 23.48
C GLY A 41 -19.84 12.37 23.93
N GLU A 42 -19.64 12.45 25.23
CA GLU A 42 -18.98 13.58 25.89
C GLU A 42 -17.85 13.07 26.78
N HIS A 43 -16.73 13.75 26.73
CA HIS A 43 -15.60 13.48 27.63
C HIS A 43 -14.85 14.77 27.93
N ASN A 44 -14.68 15.10 29.24
CA ASN A 44 -14.00 16.32 29.69
C ASN A 44 -14.58 17.59 29.05
N GLU A 45 -15.88 17.78 29.11
CA GLU A 45 -16.61 18.93 28.54
C GLU A 45 -16.52 19.05 26.99
N ILE A 46 -15.98 18.05 26.31
CA ILE A 46 -15.89 17.98 24.85
C ILE A 46 -16.98 17.05 24.35
N GLU A 47 -17.98 17.62 23.65
CA GLU A 47 -18.98 16.83 22.94
C GLU A 47 -18.41 16.37 21.60
N MET A 48 -18.65 15.12 21.24
CA MET A 48 -18.09 14.50 20.05
C MET A 48 -19.12 13.71 19.29
N GLU A 49 -19.06 13.83 17.98
CA GLU A 49 -19.81 13.02 17.04
C GLU A 49 -18.85 12.43 16.01
N PHE A 50 -19.02 11.17 15.70
CA PHE A 50 -18.25 10.47 14.68
C PHE A 50 -19.19 9.62 13.83
N ALA A 51 -19.25 9.89 12.53
CA ALA A 51 -20.02 9.11 11.57
C ALA A 51 -19.09 8.58 10.47
N PHE A 52 -19.29 7.33 10.07
CA PHE A 52 -18.51 6.77 8.97
C PHE A 52 -19.28 5.72 8.16
N GLN A 53 -18.83 5.51 6.94
CA GLN A 53 -19.32 4.50 6.02
C GLN A 53 -18.21 4.08 5.07
N TYR A 54 -18.10 2.78 4.83
CA TYR A 54 -17.24 2.26 3.77
C TYR A 54 -17.98 2.18 2.44
N ASN A 55 -17.26 2.43 1.38
CA ASN A 55 -17.71 2.23 0.00
C ASN A 55 -16.73 1.31 -0.75
N ASP A 56 -17.07 0.93 -1.97
CA ASP A 56 -16.25 0.05 -2.82
C ASP A 56 -14.97 0.70 -3.35
N GLY A 57 -14.85 2.03 -3.24
CA GLY A 57 -13.70 2.80 -3.70
C GLY A 57 -12.41 2.56 -2.90
N TYR A 58 -11.35 3.24 -3.32
CA TYR A 58 -10.00 3.15 -2.76
C TYR A 58 -9.55 4.42 -2.03
N SER A 59 -10.31 5.50 -2.13
CA SER A 59 -9.94 6.81 -1.59
C SER A 59 -10.50 7.01 -0.19
N GLU A 60 -9.66 7.50 0.73
CA GLU A 60 -10.08 8.01 2.05
C GLU A 60 -10.71 9.41 1.89
N THR A 61 -11.86 9.63 2.49
CA THR A 61 -12.50 10.94 2.62
C THR A 61 -12.82 11.20 4.08
N ILE A 62 -12.03 12.01 4.77
CA ILE A 62 -12.29 12.42 6.15
C ILE A 62 -12.49 13.91 6.21
N LEU A 63 -13.62 14.35 6.76
CA LEU A 63 -13.90 15.75 7.06
C LEU A 63 -13.98 15.93 8.57
N SER A 64 -13.27 16.94 9.09
CA SER A 64 -13.27 17.23 10.51
C SER A 64 -13.70 18.66 10.80
N PHE A 65 -14.47 18.82 11.88
CA PHE A 65 -15.09 20.07 12.30
C PHE A 65 -14.88 20.29 13.80
N VAL A 66 -14.69 21.56 14.14
CA VAL A 66 -14.61 22.05 15.53
C VAL A 66 -15.56 23.23 15.67
N ASN A 67 -16.55 23.13 16.55
CA ASN A 67 -17.57 24.17 16.71
C ASN A 67 -18.17 24.62 15.38
N ASN A 68 -18.52 23.65 14.52
CA ASN A 68 -19.05 23.82 13.15
C ASN A 68 -18.07 24.47 12.14
N VAL A 69 -16.82 24.72 12.52
CA VAL A 69 -15.78 25.21 11.59
C VAL A 69 -14.98 24.04 11.05
N ARG A 70 -14.87 23.95 9.73
CA ARG A 70 -14.09 22.89 9.08
C ARG A 70 -12.60 23.08 9.34
N THR A 71 -11.95 22.05 9.86
CA THR A 71 -10.49 21.99 10.06
C THR A 71 -9.83 21.31 8.85
N LYS A 72 -9.49 22.09 7.83
CA LYS A 72 -8.95 21.55 6.56
C LYS A 72 -7.61 20.82 6.72
N ASP A 73 -6.82 21.25 7.70
CA ASP A 73 -5.50 20.67 8.00
C ASP A 73 -5.58 19.67 9.18
N GLY A 74 -6.81 19.25 9.55
CA GLY A 74 -7.06 18.28 10.61
C GLY A 74 -6.77 18.84 12.01
N GLY A 75 -6.08 18.07 12.82
CA GLY A 75 -5.70 18.43 14.17
C GLY A 75 -5.71 17.28 15.16
N THR A 76 -5.63 17.57 16.43
CA THR A 76 -5.54 16.59 17.53
C THR A 76 -6.74 15.64 17.57
N HIS A 77 -7.96 16.13 17.31
CA HIS A 77 -9.20 15.33 17.23
C HIS A 77 -9.12 14.27 16.12
N GLU A 78 -8.66 14.65 14.93
CA GLU A 78 -8.53 13.72 13.81
C GLU A 78 -7.43 12.68 14.08
N VAL A 79 -6.31 13.10 14.68
CA VAL A 79 -5.24 12.18 15.09
C VAL A 79 -5.74 11.17 16.13
N GLY A 80 -6.52 11.61 17.13
CA GLY A 80 -7.13 10.74 18.14
C GLY A 80 -8.03 9.70 17.50
N ALA A 81 -8.94 10.16 16.63
CA ALA A 81 -9.88 9.30 15.90
C ALA A 81 -9.15 8.24 15.04
N LYS A 82 -8.20 8.65 14.20
CA LYS A 82 -7.45 7.75 13.32
C LYS A 82 -6.61 6.74 14.10
N THR A 83 -6.04 7.14 15.24
CA THR A 83 -5.23 6.25 16.10
C THR A 83 -6.10 5.20 16.76
N ALA A 84 -7.20 5.60 17.40
CA ALA A 84 -8.14 4.68 18.04
C ALA A 84 -8.75 3.70 17.04
N PHE A 85 -9.21 4.20 15.89
CA PHE A 85 -9.77 3.41 14.81
C PHE A 85 -8.80 2.30 14.37
N THR A 86 -7.55 2.65 14.10
CA THR A 86 -6.52 1.69 13.68
C THR A 86 -6.23 0.66 14.77
N ARG A 87 -6.16 1.07 16.02
CA ARG A 87 -5.88 0.19 17.15
C ARG A 87 -7.01 -0.80 17.38
N VAL A 88 -8.25 -0.34 17.45
CA VAL A 88 -9.42 -1.19 17.73
C VAL A 88 -9.62 -2.25 16.65
N PHE A 89 -9.49 -1.90 15.38
CA PHE A 89 -9.58 -2.87 14.29
C PHE A 89 -8.50 -3.94 14.36
N ASN A 90 -7.26 -3.57 14.66
CA ASN A 90 -6.18 -4.55 14.82
C ASN A 90 -6.40 -5.47 16.03
N GLU A 91 -6.84 -4.93 17.15
CA GLU A 91 -7.18 -5.71 18.36
C GLU A 91 -8.31 -6.71 18.07
N TYR A 92 -9.38 -6.25 17.42
CA TYR A 92 -10.49 -7.12 17.04
C TYR A 92 -10.04 -8.22 16.05
N ALA A 93 -9.30 -7.86 15.02
CA ALA A 93 -8.82 -8.81 14.02
C ALA A 93 -7.92 -9.91 14.62
N ARG A 94 -7.13 -9.58 15.66
CA ARG A 94 -6.32 -10.55 16.39
C ARG A 94 -7.17 -11.43 17.30
N ASN A 95 -8.09 -10.83 18.06
CA ASN A 95 -8.97 -11.57 18.98
C ASN A 95 -9.84 -12.58 18.22
N MET A 96 -10.27 -12.24 17.00
CA MET A 96 -11.07 -13.10 16.14
C MET A 96 -10.24 -14.03 15.24
N ASN A 97 -8.90 -14.06 15.41
CA ASN A 97 -7.95 -14.84 14.59
C ASN A 97 -8.00 -14.55 13.08
N LEU A 98 -8.48 -13.37 12.67
CA LEU A 98 -8.43 -12.90 11.28
C LEU A 98 -7.01 -12.47 10.90
N LEU A 99 -6.21 -12.04 11.87
CA LEU A 99 -4.77 -11.85 11.78
C LEU A 99 -4.07 -12.86 12.71
N LYS A 100 -3.11 -13.60 12.17
CA LYS A 100 -2.29 -14.55 12.94
C LYS A 100 -1.24 -13.79 13.77
N GLU A 101 -0.71 -14.40 14.83
CA GLU A 101 0.35 -13.79 15.66
C GLU A 101 1.58 -13.33 14.86
N LYS A 102 1.92 -14.05 13.79
CA LYS A 102 3.07 -13.75 12.92
C LYS A 102 2.79 -12.65 11.89
N ASP A 103 1.53 -12.31 11.68
CA ASP A 103 1.14 -11.30 10.71
C ASP A 103 1.42 -9.90 11.27
N LYS A 104 1.80 -8.99 10.37
CA LYS A 104 1.94 -7.58 10.74
C LYS A 104 0.56 -6.98 10.99
N ASN A 105 0.49 -5.99 11.86
CA ASN A 105 -0.72 -5.18 12.00
C ASN A 105 -1.06 -4.48 10.67
N LEU A 106 -2.35 -4.31 10.44
CA LEU A 106 -2.86 -3.49 9.35
C LEU A 106 -2.47 -2.03 9.59
N ASP A 107 -1.99 -1.38 8.54
CA ASP A 107 -1.69 0.05 8.58
C ASP A 107 -2.99 0.86 8.59
N GLY A 108 -2.97 2.03 9.21
CA GLY A 108 -4.12 2.93 9.19
C GLY A 108 -4.58 3.27 7.77
N ASN A 109 -3.69 3.38 6.81
CA ASN A 109 -4.05 3.63 5.42
C ASN A 109 -4.80 2.45 4.79
N ASP A 110 -4.42 1.20 5.12
CA ASP A 110 -5.11 0.01 4.63
C ASP A 110 -6.54 -0.09 5.21
N LEU A 111 -6.68 0.28 6.50
CA LEU A 111 -7.98 0.30 7.20
C LEU A 111 -8.91 1.42 6.74
N ARG A 112 -8.37 2.52 6.21
CA ARG A 112 -9.17 3.66 5.75
C ARG A 112 -9.38 3.69 4.24
N GLU A 113 -8.96 2.66 3.52
CA GLU A 113 -9.23 2.54 2.10
C GLU A 113 -10.74 2.40 1.82
N GLY A 114 -11.29 3.35 1.07
CA GLY A 114 -12.73 3.45 0.81
C GLY A 114 -13.56 3.95 1.99
N LEU A 115 -12.94 4.52 3.02
CA LEU A 115 -13.63 5.10 4.17
C LEU A 115 -14.07 6.54 3.88
N THR A 116 -15.34 6.83 4.10
CA THR A 116 -15.87 8.18 4.25
C THR A 116 -16.25 8.39 5.71
N ALA A 117 -15.67 9.40 6.36
CA ALA A 117 -15.93 9.70 7.77
C ALA A 117 -16.04 11.19 8.03
N ILE A 118 -16.87 11.54 9.02
CA ILE A 118 -17.00 12.90 9.54
C ILE A 118 -16.76 12.87 11.04
N ILE A 119 -15.92 13.78 11.50
CA ILE A 119 -15.60 14.03 12.90
C ILE A 119 -16.09 15.42 13.25
N SER A 120 -16.97 15.53 14.23
CA SER A 120 -17.46 16.81 14.74
C SER A 120 -17.22 16.89 16.23
N VAL A 121 -16.55 17.95 16.69
CA VAL A 121 -16.33 18.18 18.11
C VAL A 121 -16.81 19.58 18.49
N ARG A 122 -17.42 19.67 19.67
CA ARG A 122 -17.76 20.92 20.33
C ARG A 122 -16.90 21.08 21.55
N ILE A 123 -16.10 22.13 21.56
CA ILE A 123 -15.07 22.40 22.59
C ILE A 123 -15.42 23.74 23.23
N PRO A 124 -15.48 23.83 24.59
CA PRO A 124 -15.65 25.09 25.30
C PRO A 124 -14.51 26.07 24.97
N GLU A 125 -14.82 27.35 24.99
CA GLU A 125 -13.86 28.41 24.59
C GLU A 125 -12.58 28.37 25.41
N HIS A 126 -12.64 28.05 26.69
CA HIS A 126 -11.47 27.99 27.58
C HIS A 126 -10.48 26.86 27.26
N LEU A 127 -10.92 25.80 26.55
CA LEU A 127 -10.07 24.68 26.08
C LEU A 127 -9.69 24.83 24.61
N LEU A 128 -10.34 25.73 23.89
CA LEU A 128 -10.22 25.81 22.43
C LEU A 128 -8.89 26.45 21.99
N GLN A 129 -8.05 25.65 21.32
CA GLN A 129 -6.78 26.12 20.78
C GLN A 129 -6.64 25.67 19.33
N PHE A 130 -6.37 26.64 18.43
CA PHE A 130 -6.08 26.37 17.03
C PHE A 130 -4.61 26.66 16.73
N GLU A 131 -4.04 25.88 15.83
CA GLU A 131 -2.74 26.20 15.24
C GLU A 131 -2.96 27.23 14.11
N GLY A 132 -2.62 28.48 14.36
CA GLY A 132 -2.72 29.58 13.40
C GLY A 132 -4.07 30.31 13.35
N GLN A 133 -4.05 31.47 12.71
CA GLN A 133 -5.18 32.40 12.66
C GLN A 133 -6.35 31.91 11.78
N THR A 134 -6.06 31.01 10.84
CA THR A 134 -7.08 30.49 9.88
C THR A 134 -8.01 29.43 10.48
N LYS A 135 -7.75 29.00 11.72
CA LYS A 135 -8.50 27.93 12.42
C LYS A 135 -8.58 26.62 11.62
N SER A 136 -7.62 26.40 10.71
CA SER A 136 -7.61 25.22 9.83
C SER A 136 -7.15 23.94 10.52
N LYS A 137 -6.46 24.06 11.68
CA LYS A 137 -5.92 22.93 12.44
C LYS A 137 -6.16 23.09 13.94
N LEU A 138 -6.76 22.08 14.56
CA LEU A 138 -6.98 22.06 16.00
C LEU A 138 -5.72 21.65 16.76
N GLY A 139 -5.36 22.42 17.80
CA GLY A 139 -4.23 22.18 18.68
C GLY A 139 -4.61 21.62 20.06
N THR A 140 -5.89 21.70 20.48
CA THR A 140 -6.38 21.26 21.80
C THR A 140 -6.01 19.79 22.07
N ALA A 141 -5.13 19.55 23.04
CA ALA A 141 -4.61 18.21 23.32
C ALA A 141 -5.69 17.25 23.87
N GLU A 142 -6.61 17.78 24.65
CA GLU A 142 -7.72 17.03 25.27
C GLU A 142 -8.64 16.41 24.23
N ALA A 143 -8.81 17.05 23.08
CA ALA A 143 -9.62 16.53 21.97
C ALA A 143 -9.08 15.20 21.42
N ARG A 144 -7.76 15.00 21.47
CA ARG A 144 -7.15 13.74 21.06
C ARG A 144 -7.55 12.59 21.96
N SER A 145 -7.43 12.78 23.28
CA SER A 145 -7.77 11.74 24.26
C SER A 145 -9.26 11.48 24.31
N ALA A 146 -10.08 12.52 24.13
CA ALA A 146 -11.54 12.40 24.12
C ALA A 146 -12.01 11.54 22.93
N LEU A 147 -11.56 11.82 21.70
CA LEU A 147 -11.88 11.02 20.51
C LEU A 147 -11.30 9.61 20.59
N ASP A 148 -10.08 9.45 21.13
CA ASP A 148 -9.50 8.12 21.34
C ASP A 148 -10.39 7.29 22.28
N ALA A 149 -10.85 7.84 23.39
CA ALA A 149 -11.72 7.15 24.34
C ALA A 149 -13.07 6.78 23.70
N LEU A 150 -13.76 7.73 23.08
CA LEU A 150 -15.06 7.53 22.44
C LEU A 150 -14.99 6.40 21.38
N ILE A 151 -14.05 6.52 20.45
CA ILE A 151 -13.96 5.56 19.36
C ILE A 151 -13.50 4.20 19.87
N SER A 152 -12.58 4.14 20.84
CA SER A 152 -12.13 2.87 21.41
C SER A 152 -13.28 2.11 22.06
N GLU A 153 -14.13 2.79 22.82
CA GLU A 153 -15.27 2.18 23.47
C GLU A 153 -16.35 1.78 22.44
N LYS A 154 -16.86 2.76 21.71
CA LYS A 154 -18.04 2.55 20.84
C LYS A 154 -17.74 1.62 19.66
N LEU A 155 -16.58 1.77 19.02
CA LEU A 155 -16.20 0.90 17.91
C LEU A 155 -15.92 -0.54 18.38
N ALA A 156 -15.31 -0.74 19.55
CA ALA A 156 -15.09 -2.07 20.08
C ALA A 156 -16.41 -2.82 20.35
N TYR A 157 -17.41 -2.15 20.95
CA TYR A 157 -18.74 -2.70 21.13
C TYR A 157 -19.42 -2.99 19.78
N PHE A 158 -19.39 -2.03 18.85
CA PHE A 158 -20.00 -2.20 17.55
C PHE A 158 -19.46 -3.44 16.81
N LEU A 159 -18.13 -3.59 16.76
CA LEU A 159 -17.50 -4.73 16.07
C LEU A 159 -17.85 -6.08 16.71
N GLN A 160 -18.07 -6.12 18.02
CA GLN A 160 -18.50 -7.35 18.73
C GLN A 160 -19.96 -7.69 18.46
N GLU A 161 -20.82 -6.68 18.37
CA GLU A 161 -22.25 -6.86 18.12
C GLU A 161 -22.57 -7.12 16.65
N ASN A 162 -21.70 -6.67 15.72
CA ASN A 162 -21.90 -6.75 14.27
C ASN A 162 -20.73 -7.47 13.59
N PRO A 163 -20.59 -8.79 13.79
CA PRO A 163 -19.44 -9.55 13.28
C PRO A 163 -19.40 -9.65 11.75
N GLU A 164 -20.52 -9.53 11.05
CA GLU A 164 -20.58 -9.56 9.59
C GLU A 164 -19.94 -8.30 8.99
N GLU A 165 -20.33 -7.13 9.49
CA GLU A 165 -19.74 -5.85 9.10
C GLU A 165 -18.26 -5.76 9.50
N ALA A 166 -17.92 -6.21 10.71
CA ALA A 166 -16.54 -6.25 11.16
C ALA A 166 -15.65 -7.10 10.23
N ASN A 167 -16.13 -8.27 9.82
CA ASN A 167 -15.44 -9.13 8.85
C ASN A 167 -15.33 -8.48 7.48
N LEU A 168 -16.37 -7.79 7.03
CA LEU A 168 -16.36 -7.04 5.76
C LEU A 168 -15.24 -5.99 5.75
N PHE A 169 -15.16 -5.17 6.81
CA PHE A 169 -14.16 -4.10 6.95
C PHE A 169 -12.74 -4.65 7.01
N ILE A 170 -12.52 -5.67 7.84
CA ILE A 170 -11.19 -6.27 8.00
C ILE A 170 -10.73 -6.97 6.73
N ASN A 171 -11.62 -7.69 6.05
CA ASN A 171 -11.28 -8.33 4.78
C ASN A 171 -10.92 -7.31 3.68
N LYS A 172 -11.63 -6.16 3.63
CA LYS A 172 -11.29 -5.06 2.74
C LYS A 172 -9.88 -4.54 3.06
N ALA A 173 -9.58 -4.28 4.32
CA ALA A 173 -8.27 -3.80 4.77
C ALA A 173 -7.14 -4.83 4.52
N ILE A 174 -7.39 -6.12 4.69
CA ILE A 174 -6.43 -7.18 4.36
C ILE A 174 -6.12 -7.20 2.86
N ARG A 175 -7.11 -7.02 2.01
CA ARG A 175 -6.91 -6.93 0.54
C ARG A 175 -6.08 -5.69 0.18
N ALA A 176 -6.36 -4.54 0.78
CA ALA A 176 -5.58 -3.31 0.61
C ALA A 176 -4.11 -3.52 1.03
N PHE A 177 -3.88 -4.10 2.20
CA PHE A 177 -2.56 -4.46 2.70
C PHE A 177 -1.81 -5.39 1.73
N GLN A 178 -2.46 -6.45 1.24
CA GLN A 178 -1.86 -7.40 0.29
C GLN A 178 -1.49 -6.73 -1.03
N ALA A 179 -2.37 -5.88 -1.57
CA ALA A 179 -2.11 -5.13 -2.80
C ALA A 179 -0.93 -4.16 -2.62
N ARG A 180 -0.86 -3.44 -1.52
CA ARG A 180 0.24 -2.52 -1.18
C ARG A 180 1.57 -3.26 -1.02
N GLU A 181 1.59 -4.40 -0.31
CA GLU A 181 2.80 -5.22 -0.14
C GLU A 181 3.27 -5.84 -1.47
N ALA A 182 2.35 -6.30 -2.31
CA ALA A 182 2.68 -6.80 -3.64
C ALA A 182 3.30 -5.70 -4.52
N ALA A 183 2.71 -4.51 -4.52
CA ALA A 183 3.24 -3.35 -5.25
C ALA A 183 4.63 -2.93 -4.71
N ARG A 184 4.84 -2.95 -3.37
CA ARG A 184 6.13 -2.67 -2.75
C ARG A 184 7.19 -3.67 -3.18
N LYS A 185 6.88 -4.99 -3.11
CA LYS A 185 7.80 -6.05 -3.55
C LYS A 185 8.18 -5.91 -5.02
N ALA A 186 7.20 -5.66 -5.89
CA ALA A 186 7.46 -5.47 -7.32
C ALA A 186 8.39 -4.25 -7.59
N ARG A 187 8.20 -3.14 -6.85
CA ARG A 187 9.09 -1.97 -6.93
C ARG A 187 10.50 -2.28 -6.41
N GLU A 188 10.63 -3.02 -5.31
CA GLU A 188 11.92 -3.43 -4.75
C GLU A 188 12.66 -4.38 -5.71
N GLU A 189 11.96 -5.35 -6.29
CA GLU A 189 12.51 -6.27 -7.30
C GLU A 189 12.98 -5.51 -8.53
N SER A 190 12.19 -4.57 -9.04
CA SER A 190 12.59 -3.69 -10.16
C SER A 190 13.84 -2.86 -9.83
N ARG A 191 13.90 -2.28 -8.61
CA ARG A 191 15.08 -1.50 -8.16
C ARG A 191 16.31 -2.37 -7.95
N ASN A 192 16.14 -3.56 -7.39
CA ASN A 192 17.22 -4.51 -7.15
C ASN A 192 17.70 -5.14 -8.47
N GLY A 193 16.81 -5.41 -9.43
CA GLY A 193 17.17 -5.81 -10.79
C GLY A 193 18.08 -4.80 -11.46
N LYS A 194 17.82 -3.49 -11.32
CA LYS A 194 18.70 -2.42 -11.84
C LYS A 194 20.05 -2.32 -11.10
N LYS A 195 20.11 -2.64 -9.79
CA LYS A 195 21.38 -2.67 -9.03
C LYS A 195 22.21 -3.94 -9.32
N ARG A 196 21.55 -5.08 -9.54
CA ARG A 196 22.22 -6.35 -9.90
C ARG A 196 22.89 -6.30 -11.26
N LYS A 197 22.40 -5.50 -12.22
CA LYS A 197 22.98 -5.37 -13.57
C LYS A 197 24.45 -4.91 -13.63
N LYS A 198 25.05 -4.40 -12.54
CA LYS A 198 26.46 -3.94 -12.55
C LYS A 198 27.44 -4.74 -11.67
N GLY A 199 26.96 -5.58 -10.76
CA GLY A 199 27.81 -6.29 -9.80
C GLY A 199 27.78 -7.83 -9.88
N ASP A 200 26.66 -8.41 -10.26
CA ASP A 200 26.42 -9.85 -10.11
C ASP A 200 26.89 -10.73 -11.26
N VAL A 201 27.23 -10.15 -12.42
CA VAL A 201 27.87 -10.91 -13.53
C VAL A 201 29.23 -11.47 -13.14
N LEU A 202 29.89 -10.88 -12.16
CA LEU A 202 31.14 -11.37 -11.55
C LEU A 202 30.91 -12.44 -10.44
N LEU A 203 29.70 -12.61 -9.97
CA LEU A 203 29.37 -13.43 -8.79
C LEU A 203 28.78 -14.81 -9.12
N SER A 204 28.43 -15.09 -10.36
CA SER A 204 28.11 -16.46 -10.75
C SER A 204 29.40 -17.25 -10.88
N GLY A 205 29.92 -17.82 -9.82
CA GLY A 205 31.17 -18.61 -9.84
C GLY A 205 31.27 -19.68 -10.96
N LYS A 206 30.23 -19.80 -11.79
CA LYS A 206 30.12 -20.65 -12.98
C LYS A 206 30.69 -19.99 -14.24
N LEU A 207 30.44 -18.68 -14.45
CA LEU A 207 30.93 -17.96 -15.63
C LEU A 207 32.46 -17.77 -15.58
N THR A 208 33.14 -18.16 -16.65
CA THR A 208 34.52 -17.78 -16.90
C THR A 208 34.56 -16.67 -17.93
N PRO A 209 34.68 -15.39 -17.53
CA PRO A 209 34.51 -14.24 -18.43
C PRO A 209 35.66 -14.09 -19.42
N ALA A 210 35.40 -13.40 -20.53
CA ALA A 210 36.41 -12.89 -21.42
C ALA A 210 37.19 -11.74 -20.74
N GLN A 211 38.46 -11.54 -21.14
CA GLN A 211 39.26 -10.42 -20.65
C GLN A 211 38.84 -9.07 -21.29
N SER A 212 38.35 -9.12 -22.52
CA SER A 212 37.87 -7.93 -23.25
C SER A 212 36.57 -7.40 -22.59
N ARG A 213 36.51 -6.07 -22.46
CA ARG A 213 35.29 -5.36 -22.01
C ARG A 213 34.41 -4.88 -23.14
N ASN A 214 34.78 -5.17 -24.39
CA ASN A 214 34.05 -4.75 -25.57
C ASN A 214 33.02 -5.83 -25.97
N PRO A 215 31.70 -5.63 -25.74
CA PRO A 215 30.68 -6.61 -26.09
C PRO A 215 30.72 -7.06 -27.54
N LYS A 216 30.99 -6.15 -28.49
CA LYS A 216 31.03 -6.41 -29.93
C LYS A 216 32.17 -7.33 -30.37
N LYS A 217 33.06 -7.74 -29.48
CA LYS A 217 34.17 -8.67 -29.72
C LYS A 217 34.09 -9.93 -28.94
N ASN A 218 33.20 -9.98 -27.92
CA ASN A 218 33.08 -11.09 -27.02
C ASN A 218 32.15 -12.16 -27.58
N GLU A 219 32.49 -13.40 -27.32
CA GLU A 219 31.73 -14.59 -27.67
C GLU A 219 31.40 -15.35 -26.38
N LEU A 220 30.17 -15.84 -26.26
CA LEU A 220 29.73 -16.68 -25.09
C LEU A 220 29.53 -18.11 -25.57
N TYR A 221 30.22 -19.05 -24.95
CA TYR A 221 30.05 -20.49 -25.17
C TYR A 221 29.26 -21.09 -23.99
N LEU A 222 28.09 -21.64 -24.30
CA LEU A 222 27.30 -22.43 -23.39
C LEU A 222 27.73 -23.90 -23.54
N VAL A 223 28.15 -24.53 -22.46
CA VAL A 223 28.64 -25.91 -22.49
C VAL A 223 27.93 -26.78 -21.45
N GLU A 224 27.69 -28.04 -21.77
CA GLU A 224 27.01 -28.97 -20.88
C GLU A 224 27.98 -29.50 -19.82
N GLY A 225 27.70 -29.16 -18.56
CA GLY A 225 28.39 -29.65 -17.38
C GLY A 225 29.78 -29.09 -17.16
N ASP A 226 30.30 -29.34 -15.95
CA ASP A 226 31.59 -28.79 -15.52
C ASP A 226 32.77 -29.44 -16.22
N SER A 227 32.66 -30.72 -16.63
CA SER A 227 33.73 -31.43 -17.33
C SER A 227 34.04 -30.81 -18.68
N ALA A 228 32.99 -30.59 -19.51
CA ALA A 228 33.11 -29.86 -20.78
C ALA A 228 33.53 -28.41 -20.56
N GLY A 229 32.99 -27.75 -19.50
CA GLY A 229 33.40 -26.43 -19.07
C GLY A 229 34.89 -26.35 -18.74
N GLY A 230 35.46 -27.33 -18.11
CA GLY A 230 36.90 -27.42 -17.80
C GLY A 230 37.75 -27.47 -19.06
N SER A 231 37.42 -28.35 -20.00
CA SER A 231 38.13 -28.49 -21.29
C SER A 231 37.99 -27.21 -22.13
N ALA A 232 36.78 -26.65 -22.20
CA ALA A 232 36.56 -25.39 -22.95
C ALA A 232 37.35 -24.21 -22.35
N LYS A 233 37.44 -24.12 -21.02
CA LYS A 233 38.28 -23.10 -20.34
C LYS A 233 39.74 -23.17 -20.71
N GLN A 234 40.28 -24.37 -20.96
CA GLN A 234 41.68 -24.55 -21.35
C GLN A 234 41.92 -24.20 -22.80
N GLY A 235 41.01 -24.57 -23.73
CA GLY A 235 41.16 -24.38 -25.16
C GLY A 235 40.72 -23.05 -25.72
N ARG A 236 40.02 -22.19 -24.94
CA ARG A 236 39.45 -20.91 -25.41
C ARG A 236 40.49 -19.81 -25.68
N ASP A 237 40.17 -18.89 -26.53
CA ASP A 237 40.83 -17.59 -26.55
C ASP A 237 40.34 -16.76 -25.35
N ARG A 238 41.17 -16.64 -24.31
CA ARG A 238 40.85 -15.91 -23.06
C ARG A 238 40.52 -14.43 -23.33
N LYS A 239 40.98 -13.88 -24.40
CA LYS A 239 40.78 -12.45 -24.71
C LYS A 239 39.34 -12.14 -25.06
N PHE A 240 38.67 -12.98 -25.82
CA PHE A 240 37.35 -12.71 -26.38
C PHE A 240 36.29 -13.76 -26.01
N GLN A 241 36.68 -14.97 -25.60
CA GLN A 241 35.74 -16.05 -25.37
C GLN A 241 35.44 -16.26 -23.88
N ALA A 242 34.15 -16.22 -23.55
CA ALA A 242 33.61 -16.55 -22.23
C ALA A 242 33.01 -17.94 -22.27
N ILE A 243 33.11 -18.70 -21.14
CA ILE A 243 32.56 -20.04 -21.00
C ILE A 243 31.56 -20.05 -19.85
N LEU A 244 30.33 -20.52 -20.12
CA LEU A 244 29.30 -20.75 -19.10
C LEU A 244 28.87 -22.22 -19.13
N PRO A 245 29.31 -23.04 -18.17
CA PRO A 245 28.82 -24.40 -18.01
C PRO A 245 27.43 -24.41 -17.40
N LEU A 246 26.52 -25.17 -18.01
CA LEU A 246 25.14 -25.34 -17.56
C LEU A 246 24.99 -26.73 -16.93
N ARG A 247 24.27 -26.83 -15.79
CA ARG A 247 24.04 -28.08 -15.09
C ARG A 247 22.58 -28.49 -15.13
N GLY A 248 22.30 -29.74 -15.43
CA GLY A 248 20.98 -30.33 -15.34
C GLY A 248 20.00 -29.91 -16.45
N LYS A 249 18.73 -30.26 -16.27
CA LYS A 249 17.67 -29.93 -17.22
C LYS A 249 17.10 -28.56 -16.92
N VAL A 250 17.16 -27.65 -17.88
CA VAL A 250 16.49 -26.34 -17.78
C VAL A 250 14.98 -26.50 -17.96
N VAL A 251 14.23 -25.63 -17.26
CA VAL A 251 12.77 -25.58 -17.37
C VAL A 251 12.35 -25.14 -18.78
N ASN A 252 11.28 -25.74 -19.30
CA ASN A 252 10.70 -25.30 -20.58
C ASN A 252 10.10 -23.90 -20.45
N THR A 253 10.76 -22.92 -20.99
CA THR A 253 10.40 -21.49 -20.87
C THR A 253 9.14 -21.10 -21.64
N GLU A 254 8.71 -21.89 -22.63
CA GLU A 254 7.46 -21.62 -23.36
C GLU A 254 6.22 -21.95 -22.54
N LYS A 255 6.33 -22.92 -21.62
CA LYS A 255 5.23 -23.38 -20.76
C LYS A 255 5.23 -22.79 -19.35
N ALA A 256 6.35 -22.21 -18.91
CA ALA A 256 6.53 -21.68 -17.57
C ALA A 256 6.11 -20.21 -17.46
N LYS A 257 5.54 -19.84 -16.31
CA LYS A 257 5.29 -18.42 -16.00
C LYS A 257 6.60 -17.69 -15.82
N ILE A 258 6.67 -16.41 -16.19
CA ILE A 258 7.87 -15.56 -16.07
C ILE A 258 8.44 -15.59 -14.65
N SER A 259 7.57 -15.60 -13.62
CA SER A 259 7.96 -15.73 -12.21
C SER A 259 8.70 -17.02 -11.89
N ASP A 260 8.39 -18.13 -12.56
CA ASP A 260 9.00 -19.43 -12.33
C ASP A 260 10.31 -19.60 -13.13
N ILE A 261 10.41 -18.94 -14.27
CA ILE A 261 11.64 -18.81 -15.05
C ILE A 261 12.73 -18.13 -14.20
N PHE A 262 12.41 -17.04 -13.50
CA PHE A 262 13.36 -16.36 -12.62
C PHE A 262 13.76 -17.14 -11.36
N LYS A 263 12.95 -18.11 -10.93
CA LYS A 263 13.30 -19.00 -9.80
C LYS A 263 14.30 -20.09 -10.20
N ASN A 264 14.40 -20.39 -11.50
CA ASN A 264 15.36 -21.36 -11.99
C ASN A 264 16.76 -20.74 -12.06
N GLU A 265 17.70 -21.27 -11.27
CA GLU A 265 19.04 -20.73 -11.12
C GLU A 265 19.84 -20.74 -12.44
N GLU A 266 19.70 -21.80 -13.25
CA GLU A 266 20.43 -21.91 -14.53
C GLU A 266 19.92 -20.90 -15.55
N ILE A 267 18.59 -20.75 -15.70
CA ILE A 267 18.01 -19.76 -16.60
C ILE A 267 18.32 -18.35 -16.12
N GLY A 268 18.22 -18.10 -14.82
CA GLY A 268 18.62 -16.81 -14.24
C GLY A 268 20.08 -16.49 -14.56
N THR A 269 20.99 -17.47 -14.45
CA THR A 269 22.41 -17.31 -14.80
C THR A 269 22.60 -16.97 -16.28
N ILE A 270 21.88 -17.63 -17.19
CA ILE A 270 21.95 -17.34 -18.63
C ILE A 270 21.51 -15.90 -18.90
N ILE A 271 20.33 -15.50 -18.39
CA ILE A 271 19.76 -14.15 -18.61
C ILE A 271 20.72 -13.07 -18.10
N TYR A 272 21.27 -13.24 -16.89
CA TYR A 272 22.22 -12.30 -16.31
C TYR A 272 23.54 -12.25 -17.09
N THR A 273 24.02 -13.41 -17.59
CA THR A 273 25.26 -13.48 -18.37
C THR A 273 25.11 -12.78 -19.69
N ILE A 274 24.00 -12.99 -20.43
CA ILE A 274 23.70 -12.32 -21.70
C ILE A 274 23.52 -10.82 -21.50
N GLY A 275 22.79 -10.40 -20.48
CA GLY A 275 22.64 -8.99 -20.12
C GLY A 275 21.54 -8.23 -20.86
N ALA A 276 20.94 -8.79 -21.91
CA ALA A 276 19.94 -8.13 -22.75
C ALA A 276 18.54 -7.96 -22.13
N GLY A 277 18.31 -8.48 -20.92
CA GLY A 277 16.98 -8.48 -20.29
C GLY A 277 16.03 -9.54 -20.86
N ILE A 278 14.76 -9.50 -20.46
CA ILE A 278 13.69 -10.37 -21.00
C ILE A 278 12.34 -9.65 -21.02
N GLY A 279 11.43 -10.08 -21.89
CA GLY A 279 10.07 -9.53 -21.99
C GLY A 279 10.06 -8.04 -22.33
N ALA A 280 9.33 -7.24 -21.56
CA ALA A 280 9.22 -5.80 -21.78
C ALA A 280 10.54 -5.01 -21.57
N ASP A 281 11.49 -5.58 -20.83
CA ASP A 281 12.80 -4.97 -20.54
C ASP A 281 13.89 -5.46 -21.50
N PHE A 282 13.57 -6.21 -22.57
CA PHE A 282 14.53 -6.72 -23.53
C PHE A 282 15.09 -5.60 -24.41
N GLN A 283 16.43 -5.44 -24.41
CA GLN A 283 17.16 -4.52 -25.26
C GLN A 283 18.41 -5.23 -25.81
N ILE A 284 18.45 -5.45 -27.11
CA ILE A 284 19.56 -6.16 -27.75
C ILE A 284 20.89 -5.40 -27.62
N GLU A 285 20.83 -4.09 -27.52
CA GLU A 285 21.98 -3.20 -27.36
C GLU A 285 22.71 -3.40 -26.02
N ASP A 286 22.00 -3.92 -25.02
CA ASP A 286 22.55 -4.22 -23.68
C ASP A 286 23.26 -5.59 -23.63
N CYS A 287 23.28 -6.35 -24.72
CA CYS A 287 23.94 -7.66 -24.79
C CYS A 287 25.45 -7.56 -24.54
N ASN A 288 25.95 -8.43 -23.63
CA ASN A 288 27.37 -8.47 -23.28
C ASN A 288 28.24 -9.20 -24.30
N TYR A 289 27.66 -9.82 -25.32
CA TYR A 289 28.34 -10.68 -26.30
C TYR A 289 27.79 -10.42 -27.71
N ASP A 290 28.69 -10.48 -28.72
CA ASP A 290 28.34 -10.37 -30.11
C ASP A 290 27.81 -11.71 -30.68
N LYS A 291 28.33 -12.81 -30.14
CA LYS A 291 27.94 -14.18 -30.52
C LYS A 291 27.69 -15.03 -29.28
N ILE A 292 26.68 -15.91 -29.39
CA ILE A 292 26.35 -16.90 -28.39
C ILE A 292 26.25 -18.27 -29.05
#